data_d0a3204748a8cfd278df986d726ae619
#
_entry.id   d0a3204748a8cfd278df986d726ae619
#
_cell.length_a   1.000
_cell.length_b   1.000
_cell.length_c   1.000
_cell.angle_alpha   90.00
_cell.angle_beta   90.00
_cell.angle_gamma   90.00
#
_symmetry.space_group_name_H-M   'P 1'
#
loop_
_entity.id
_entity.type
_entity.pdbx_description
1 polymer ?
#
loop_
_entity_poly.entity_id
_entity_poly.type
_entity_poly.pdbx_seq_one_letter_code
_entity_poly.pdbx_strand_id
1 'polypeptide(L)'
;MKKIVFASALALTLAGAVLTNDVFANDRLVATQSADGNVLTSEVLKPSSGNVLVGIKGEFLPPHQQSILDAINKIRKEAADEGLVDKYVPVKWSVDHEKTAFVRAAEVSVALKAERLSSKNNWTAFPSGNSLSGEALDLNPEGFLKAIENWHAEKANYVAKKKDKTSKEFSSYYENLINPKFTHVGLAAFKNAASPQKAATVALALGTTTSSEELAGGYGSAVQYTEVTASNLSTVKSKAIVVETPLKDFRKSTSDQSGWVESNGKWYFYESGDVKTGWVKTDGKWYYLNDLGIMQTGFVKVSGSWYYLSNSGAMFTGWGTDGSRWFYFDGSGAMKTGWYKENGTWYYLDESGIMKTGWFKVGKYWYYAYGSGALAVNTTTPDGYRVNANGEWVS
;
A
#
# COMPACT_ATOMS: atom_id res chain seq x y z
N MET A 1 15.62 33.05 2.95
CA MET A 1 15.32 31.64 2.68
C MET A 1 14.73 31.55 1.27
N LYS A 2 15.35 30.81 0.38
CA LYS A 2 14.72 30.50 -0.93
C LYS A 2 13.58 29.51 -0.67
N LYS A 3 12.35 30.01 -0.79
CA LYS A 3 11.13 29.19 -0.67
C LYS A 3 10.94 28.46 -1.99
N ILE A 4 10.90 27.14 -1.96
CA ILE A 4 10.61 26.31 -3.14
C ILE A 4 9.15 25.90 -3.05
N VAL A 5 8.40 26.24 -4.08
CA VAL A 5 7.00 25.77 -4.24
C VAL A 5 7.07 24.41 -4.90
N PHE A 6 6.45 23.41 -4.30
CA PHE A 6 6.29 22.12 -4.97
C PHE A 6 5.39 22.34 -6.18
N ALA A 7 5.91 22.06 -7.36
CA ALA A 7 5.05 21.98 -8.53
C ALA A 7 3.99 20.91 -8.25
N SER A 8 2.74 21.34 -8.11
CA SER A 8 1.63 20.43 -8.03
C SER A 8 1.57 19.67 -9.35
N ALA A 9 2.17 18.48 -9.37
CA ALA A 9 1.93 17.51 -10.44
C ALA A 9 0.51 16.94 -10.28
N LEU A 10 -0.49 17.83 -10.34
CA LEU A 10 -1.89 17.46 -10.43
C LEU A 10 -2.47 18.08 -11.70
N ALA A 11 -1.91 17.68 -12.83
CA ALA A 11 -2.60 17.72 -14.08
C ALA A 11 -2.77 16.28 -14.56
N LEU A 12 -3.50 15.47 -13.77
CA LEU A 12 -4.17 14.29 -14.31
C LEU A 12 -5.58 14.73 -14.66
N THR A 13 -5.80 15.11 -15.91
CA THR A 13 -7.12 15.06 -16.52
C THR A 13 -7.52 13.60 -16.67
N LEU A 14 -8.05 13.01 -15.62
CA LEU A 14 -8.91 11.86 -15.70
C LEU A 14 -10.31 12.40 -15.98
N ALA A 15 -10.78 12.21 -17.20
CA ALA A 15 -12.17 12.44 -17.54
C ALA A 15 -13.05 11.61 -16.59
N GLY A 16 -13.76 12.26 -15.68
CA GLY A 16 -14.90 11.70 -15.00
C GLY A 16 -14.90 11.59 -13.47
N ALA A 17 -13.90 12.09 -12.75
CA ALA A 17 -14.01 12.18 -11.28
C ALA A 17 -13.60 13.58 -10.82
N VAL A 18 -14.57 14.36 -10.37
CA VAL A 18 -14.34 15.57 -9.57
C VAL A 18 -13.84 15.09 -8.21
N LEU A 19 -12.54 15.12 -8.01
CA LEU A 19 -11.96 14.96 -6.67
C LEU A 19 -12.15 16.29 -5.96
N THR A 20 -13.09 16.34 -5.03
CA THR A 20 -13.27 17.45 -4.10
C THR A 20 -12.04 17.57 -3.20
N ASN A 21 -11.73 18.80 -2.77
CA ASN A 21 -10.57 19.15 -1.94
C ASN A 21 -10.50 18.46 -0.57
N ASP A 22 -11.43 17.57 -0.25
CA ASP A 22 -11.49 16.85 1.02
C ASP A 22 -10.66 15.56 1.07
N VAL A 23 -10.04 15.16 -0.05
CA VAL A 23 -9.22 13.93 -0.14
C VAL A 23 -7.94 14.01 0.70
N PHE A 24 -7.51 15.19 1.11
CA PHE A 24 -6.28 15.37 1.90
C PHE A 24 -6.50 15.49 3.42
N ALA A 25 -7.74 15.57 3.89
CA ALA A 25 -8.01 15.81 5.31
C ALA A 25 -8.00 14.54 6.18
N ASN A 26 -8.12 13.34 5.60
CA ASN A 26 -8.15 12.08 6.33
C ASN A 26 -7.36 10.93 5.68
N ASP A 27 -6.87 11.10 4.46
CA ASP A 27 -6.05 10.07 3.84
C ASP A 27 -4.58 10.30 4.22
N ARG A 28 -4.11 9.51 5.15
CA ARG A 28 -2.70 9.19 5.24
C ARG A 28 -2.24 8.79 3.86
N LEU A 29 -1.25 9.52 3.38
CA LEU A 29 -0.65 9.36 2.05
C LEU A 29 -0.53 7.88 1.68
N VAL A 30 -1.37 7.48 0.75
CA VAL A 30 -1.47 6.10 0.27
C VAL A 30 -0.19 5.72 -0.44
N ALA A 31 0.24 4.49 -0.23
CA ALA A 31 1.39 3.90 -0.87
C ALA A 31 1.39 4.16 -2.38
N THR A 32 2.54 4.58 -2.88
CA THR A 32 2.88 4.91 -4.23
C THR A 32 2.05 4.22 -5.31
N GLN A 33 1.08 4.95 -5.88
CA GLN A 33 0.65 4.68 -7.25
C GLN A 33 1.74 5.18 -8.18
N SER A 34 2.25 4.34 -9.07
CA SER A 34 2.90 4.86 -10.26
C SER A 34 1.86 5.61 -11.10
N ALA A 35 2.27 6.64 -11.84
CA ALA A 35 1.39 7.48 -12.66
C ALA A 35 0.57 6.70 -13.72
N ASP A 36 0.84 5.42 -13.89
CA ASP A 36 0.19 4.49 -14.82
C ASP A 36 -0.68 3.43 -14.12
N GLY A 37 -1.00 3.61 -12.81
CA GLY A 37 -1.91 2.72 -12.08
C GLY A 37 -1.33 1.34 -11.77
N ASN A 38 -0.01 1.16 -11.79
CA ASN A 38 0.61 -0.12 -11.47
C ASN A 38 0.62 -0.36 -9.96
N VAL A 39 0.00 -1.44 -9.51
CA VAL A 39 0.17 -1.97 -8.16
C VAL A 39 1.38 -2.87 -8.15
N LEU A 40 2.44 -2.44 -7.47
CA LEU A 40 3.69 -3.15 -7.39
C LEU A 40 3.77 -3.84 -6.02
N THR A 41 3.92 -5.14 -6.05
CA THR A 41 4.26 -5.89 -4.83
C THR A 41 5.73 -6.26 -4.86
N SER A 42 6.40 -6.15 -3.73
CA SER A 42 7.83 -6.45 -3.56
C SER A 42 8.23 -7.88 -3.94
N GLU A 43 7.25 -8.71 -4.24
CA GLU A 43 7.41 -10.14 -4.44
C GLU A 43 8.14 -10.54 -5.71
N VAL A 44 8.26 -9.68 -6.70
CA VAL A 44 8.46 -10.12 -8.09
C VAL A 44 9.75 -9.62 -8.73
N LEU A 45 10.70 -9.14 -7.96
CA LEU A 45 11.93 -8.55 -8.51
C LEU A 45 12.88 -9.53 -9.17
N LYS A 46 12.83 -10.80 -8.77
CA LYS A 46 13.69 -11.85 -9.36
C LYS A 46 12.89 -13.13 -9.57
N PRO A 47 12.26 -13.33 -10.72
CA PRO A 47 11.62 -14.59 -11.00
C PRO A 47 12.65 -15.73 -10.89
N SER A 48 12.21 -16.87 -10.38
CA SER A 48 13.04 -18.09 -10.30
C SER A 48 13.52 -18.49 -11.70
N SER A 49 14.62 -19.22 -11.75
CA SER A 49 15.17 -19.70 -13.04
C SER A 49 14.09 -20.43 -13.85
N GLY A 50 13.91 -20.02 -15.10
CA GLY A 50 12.91 -20.58 -16.01
C GLY A 50 11.50 -19.97 -15.91
N ASN A 51 11.25 -19.10 -14.92
CA ASN A 51 10.00 -18.35 -14.82
C ASN A 51 10.13 -16.95 -15.42
N VAL A 52 9.01 -16.35 -15.77
CA VAL A 52 8.91 -14.99 -16.31
C VAL A 52 8.02 -14.12 -15.44
N LEU A 53 8.26 -12.82 -15.44
CA LEU A 53 7.40 -11.84 -14.81
C LEU A 53 6.36 -11.37 -15.83
N VAL A 54 5.09 -11.43 -15.46
CA VAL A 54 3.98 -11.03 -16.30
C VAL A 54 3.06 -10.09 -15.54
N GLY A 55 2.73 -8.95 -16.14
CA GLY A 55 1.72 -8.04 -15.65
C GLY A 55 0.35 -8.41 -16.20
N ILE A 56 -0.63 -8.62 -15.32
CA ILE A 56 -2.04 -8.88 -15.65
C ILE A 56 -2.80 -7.55 -15.55
N LYS A 57 -3.36 -7.08 -16.67
CA LYS A 57 -4.17 -5.85 -16.69
C LYS A 57 -5.56 -6.07 -16.10
N GLY A 58 -6.01 -5.14 -15.28
CA GLY A 58 -7.34 -5.18 -14.68
C GLY A 58 -7.64 -3.95 -13.86
N GLU A 59 -8.55 -4.13 -12.92
CA GLU A 59 -8.99 -3.09 -12.00
C GLU A 59 -9.11 -3.70 -10.59
N PHE A 60 -8.50 -3.06 -9.59
CA PHE A 60 -8.74 -3.37 -8.19
C PHE A 60 -9.89 -2.53 -7.65
N LEU A 61 -10.81 -3.21 -6.97
CA LEU A 61 -11.93 -2.53 -6.29
C LEU A 61 -11.49 -2.06 -4.90
N PRO A 62 -11.84 -0.83 -4.49
CA PRO A 62 -11.53 -0.35 -3.16
C PRO A 62 -12.32 -1.12 -2.09
N PRO A 63 -11.67 -1.65 -1.04
CA PRO A 63 -12.36 -2.33 0.04
C PRO A 63 -12.98 -1.35 1.03
N HIS A 64 -14.15 -1.69 1.56
CA HIS A 64 -14.70 -1.07 2.76
C HIS A 64 -14.15 -1.80 3.99
N GLN A 65 -12.94 -1.42 4.42
CA GLN A 65 -12.15 -2.11 5.44
C GLN A 65 -12.95 -2.47 6.70
N GLN A 66 -13.64 -1.49 7.30
CA GLN A 66 -14.40 -1.72 8.52
C GLN A 66 -15.54 -2.71 8.31
N SER A 67 -16.31 -2.58 7.23
CA SER A 67 -17.42 -3.52 6.95
C SER A 67 -16.93 -4.95 6.73
N ILE A 68 -15.76 -5.12 6.11
CA ILE A 68 -15.11 -6.41 5.91
C ILE A 68 -14.69 -7.00 7.25
N LEU A 69 -14.01 -6.22 8.10
CA LEU A 69 -13.57 -6.65 9.42
C LEU A 69 -14.76 -7.03 10.31
N ASP A 70 -15.84 -6.24 10.28
CA ASP A 70 -17.05 -6.50 11.05
C ASP A 70 -17.69 -7.83 10.60
N ALA A 71 -17.79 -8.07 9.29
CA ALA A 71 -18.36 -9.31 8.76
C ALA A 71 -17.52 -10.53 9.16
N ILE A 72 -16.20 -10.48 9.00
CA ILE A 72 -15.30 -11.58 9.36
C ILE A 72 -15.32 -11.81 10.88
N ASN A 73 -15.21 -10.77 11.68
CA ASN A 73 -15.17 -10.88 13.13
C ASN A 73 -16.51 -11.36 13.72
N LYS A 74 -17.64 -11.02 13.08
CA LYS A 74 -18.95 -11.60 13.42
C LYS A 74 -18.96 -13.11 13.23
N ILE A 75 -18.50 -13.62 12.10
CA ILE A 75 -18.43 -15.06 11.80
C ILE A 75 -17.49 -15.76 12.80
N ARG A 76 -16.36 -15.17 13.11
CA ARG A 76 -15.40 -15.71 14.08
C ARG A 76 -15.96 -15.76 15.49
N LYS A 77 -16.73 -14.73 15.89
CA LYS A 77 -17.42 -14.72 17.18
C LYS A 77 -18.50 -15.78 17.23
N GLU A 78 -19.32 -15.90 16.21
CA GLU A 78 -20.36 -16.93 16.07
C GLU A 78 -19.75 -18.34 16.21
N ALA A 79 -18.64 -18.61 15.51
CA ALA A 79 -17.94 -19.89 15.58
C ALA A 79 -17.44 -20.21 17.01
N ALA A 80 -16.99 -19.21 17.75
CA ALA A 80 -16.58 -19.39 19.15
C ALA A 80 -17.77 -19.59 20.09
N ASP A 81 -18.84 -18.82 19.93
CA ASP A 81 -20.06 -18.93 20.73
C ASP A 81 -20.74 -20.31 20.55
N GLU A 82 -20.60 -20.94 19.36
CA GLU A 82 -21.09 -22.27 19.05
C GLU A 82 -20.10 -23.40 19.41
N GLY A 83 -18.95 -23.10 19.96
CA GLY A 83 -17.91 -24.07 20.32
C GLY A 83 -17.26 -24.76 19.11
N LEU A 84 -17.31 -24.14 17.93
CA LEU A 84 -16.62 -24.64 16.74
C LEU A 84 -15.11 -24.39 16.80
N VAL A 85 -14.70 -23.37 17.55
CA VAL A 85 -13.31 -23.05 17.91
C VAL A 85 -13.20 -22.79 19.41
N ASP A 86 -12.00 -22.95 19.97
CA ASP A 86 -11.78 -22.89 21.42
C ASP A 86 -11.95 -21.48 22.01
N LYS A 87 -11.73 -20.46 21.20
CA LYS A 87 -11.81 -19.04 21.64
C LYS A 87 -12.09 -18.10 20.48
N TYR A 88 -12.71 -16.97 20.79
CA TYR A 88 -12.82 -15.84 19.88
C TYR A 88 -11.50 -15.07 19.82
N VAL A 89 -10.97 -14.90 18.60
CA VAL A 89 -9.83 -14.05 18.31
C VAL A 89 -10.21 -13.15 17.14
N PRO A 90 -10.43 -11.84 17.34
CA PRO A 90 -10.73 -10.95 16.23
C PRO A 90 -9.51 -10.78 15.34
N VAL A 91 -9.72 -10.58 14.05
CA VAL A 91 -8.68 -10.20 13.12
C VAL A 91 -8.64 -8.68 12.95
N LYS A 92 -7.46 -8.18 12.65
CA LYS A 92 -7.17 -6.80 12.26
C LYS A 92 -6.71 -6.76 10.82
N TRP A 93 -6.80 -5.59 10.20
CA TRP A 93 -6.26 -5.39 8.86
C TRP A 93 -4.73 -5.43 8.87
N SER A 94 -4.17 -5.87 7.75
CA SER A 94 -2.73 -5.84 7.51
C SER A 94 -2.49 -5.47 6.06
N VAL A 95 -1.77 -4.37 5.85
CA VAL A 95 -1.38 -3.90 4.52
C VAL A 95 -0.57 -4.96 3.75
N ASP A 96 0.24 -5.75 4.44
CA ASP A 96 1.04 -6.79 3.80
C ASP A 96 0.18 -7.99 3.36
N HIS A 97 -0.85 -8.33 4.13
CA HIS A 97 -1.81 -9.36 3.71
C HIS A 97 -2.68 -8.85 2.55
N GLU A 98 -3.05 -7.57 2.53
CA GLU A 98 -3.76 -6.97 1.40
C GLU A 98 -2.93 -7.00 0.11
N LYS A 99 -1.64 -6.63 0.18
CA LYS A 99 -0.71 -6.75 -0.97
C LYS A 99 -0.58 -8.19 -1.47
N THR A 100 -0.56 -9.14 -0.55
CA THR A 100 -0.59 -10.58 -0.89
C THR A 100 -1.89 -10.94 -1.59
N ALA A 101 -3.03 -10.46 -1.10
CA ALA A 101 -4.33 -10.68 -1.71
C ALA A 101 -4.43 -10.06 -3.11
N PHE A 102 -3.77 -8.92 -3.39
CA PHE A 102 -3.70 -8.33 -4.74
C PHE A 102 -3.10 -9.30 -5.76
N VAL A 103 -1.94 -9.89 -5.44
CA VAL A 103 -1.31 -10.88 -6.32
C VAL A 103 -2.24 -12.06 -6.56
N ARG A 104 -2.83 -12.59 -5.48
CA ARG A 104 -3.69 -13.76 -5.57
C ARG A 104 -4.98 -13.51 -6.34
N ALA A 105 -5.64 -12.39 -6.12
CA ALA A 105 -6.86 -12.03 -6.85
C ALA A 105 -6.60 -11.94 -8.37
N ALA A 106 -5.48 -11.37 -8.79
CA ALA A 106 -5.09 -11.30 -10.19
C ALA A 106 -4.73 -12.67 -10.77
N GLU A 107 -3.95 -13.50 -10.05
CA GLU A 107 -3.60 -14.86 -10.48
C GLU A 107 -4.83 -15.75 -10.67
N VAL A 108 -5.75 -15.73 -9.70
CA VAL A 108 -6.95 -16.55 -9.71
C VAL A 108 -7.95 -16.09 -10.76
N SER A 109 -7.92 -14.81 -11.16
CA SER A 109 -8.73 -14.30 -12.28
C SER A 109 -8.37 -14.95 -13.62
N VAL A 110 -7.18 -15.52 -13.71
CA VAL A 110 -6.66 -16.22 -14.90
C VAL A 110 -6.83 -17.73 -14.76
N ALA A 111 -6.49 -18.29 -13.60
CA ALA A 111 -6.57 -19.71 -13.33
C ALA A 111 -6.97 -19.95 -11.88
N LEU A 112 -8.20 -20.49 -11.67
CA LEU A 112 -8.65 -20.89 -10.36
C LEU A 112 -7.89 -22.13 -9.90
N LYS A 113 -6.79 -21.89 -9.19
CA LYS A 113 -5.96 -22.93 -8.60
C LYS A 113 -5.47 -22.50 -7.23
N ALA A 114 -5.38 -23.45 -6.31
CA ALA A 114 -4.69 -23.24 -5.04
C ALA A 114 -3.19 -22.98 -5.26
N GLU A 115 -2.59 -23.55 -6.29
CA GLU A 115 -1.21 -23.28 -6.69
C GLU A 115 -1.09 -21.91 -7.37
N ARG A 116 0.02 -21.25 -7.12
CA ARG A 116 0.38 -20.02 -7.81
C ARG A 116 0.77 -20.25 -9.27
N LEU A 117 0.66 -19.24 -10.10
CA LEU A 117 1.13 -19.29 -11.51
C LEU A 117 2.64 -19.54 -11.62
N SER A 118 3.39 -19.25 -10.57
CA SER A 118 4.83 -19.59 -10.44
C SER A 118 5.08 -21.06 -10.09
N SER A 119 4.04 -21.87 -9.89
CA SER A 119 4.10 -23.23 -9.33
C SER A 119 4.76 -23.33 -7.95
N LYS A 120 4.91 -22.20 -7.26
CA LYS A 120 5.33 -22.16 -5.85
C LYS A 120 4.13 -22.48 -4.96
N ASN A 121 4.42 -23.05 -3.80
CA ASN A 121 3.39 -23.29 -2.80
C ASN A 121 2.90 -21.94 -2.24
N ASN A 122 1.60 -21.75 -2.12
CA ASN A 122 0.96 -20.55 -1.55
C ASN A 122 1.51 -20.19 -0.17
N TRP A 123 1.87 -21.20 0.63
CA TRP A 123 2.25 -21.05 2.03
C TRP A 123 3.67 -20.53 2.25
N THR A 124 4.54 -20.62 1.23
CA THR A 124 5.97 -20.31 1.37
C THR A 124 6.50 -19.30 0.36
N ALA A 125 5.65 -18.81 -0.53
CA ALA A 125 6.11 -18.16 -1.75
C ALA A 125 6.13 -16.63 -1.72
N PHE A 126 5.85 -16.00 -0.57
CA PHE A 126 5.86 -14.55 -0.46
C PHE A 126 7.16 -14.07 0.22
N PRO A 127 8.02 -13.28 -0.48
CA PRO A 127 9.37 -12.94 -0.03
C PRO A 127 9.44 -12.04 1.19
N SER A 128 8.35 -11.38 1.58
CA SER A 128 8.31 -10.42 2.68
C SER A 128 8.44 -11.04 4.08
N GLY A 129 8.79 -12.34 4.19
CA GLY A 129 8.76 -13.05 5.47
C GLY A 129 7.34 -13.31 5.97
N ASN A 130 6.33 -12.85 5.25
CA ASN A 130 4.94 -13.11 5.52
C ASN A 130 4.60 -14.49 4.99
N SER A 131 4.68 -15.49 5.85
CA SER A 131 4.06 -16.77 5.52
C SER A 131 2.56 -16.54 5.47
N LEU A 132 1.97 -16.65 4.29
CA LEU A 132 0.52 -16.80 4.17
C LEU A 132 0.15 -18.05 4.95
N SER A 133 -0.61 -17.88 5.99
CA SER A 133 -1.00 -19.00 6.85
C SER A 133 -2.40 -19.51 6.54
N GLY A 134 -3.21 -18.75 5.79
CA GLY A 134 -4.53 -19.11 5.32
C GLY A 134 -4.96 -18.28 4.12
N GLU A 135 -5.75 -18.87 3.25
CA GLU A 135 -6.30 -18.25 2.05
C GLU A 135 -7.76 -18.64 1.88
N ALA A 136 -8.57 -17.71 1.36
CA ALA A 136 -9.86 -18.03 0.78
C ALA A 136 -10.02 -17.28 -0.55
N LEU A 137 -10.63 -17.94 -1.52
CA LEU A 137 -10.76 -17.45 -2.90
C LEU A 137 -12.22 -17.50 -3.32
N ASP A 138 -12.68 -16.47 -4.05
CA ASP A 138 -13.99 -16.49 -4.69
C ASP A 138 -13.91 -15.90 -6.09
N LEU A 139 -14.52 -16.58 -7.04
CA LEU A 139 -14.59 -16.16 -8.46
C LEU A 139 -15.79 -15.27 -8.76
N ASN A 140 -16.65 -15.11 -7.80
CA ASN A 140 -17.88 -14.44 -8.10
C ASN A 140 -18.08 -13.17 -7.38
N PRO A 141 -18.06 -12.03 -7.95
CA PRO A 141 -18.89 -11.38 -7.19
C PRO A 141 -19.53 -10.13 -7.32
N GLU A 142 -20.52 -10.11 -6.64
CA GLU A 142 -21.22 -8.94 -6.14
C GLU A 142 -20.42 -8.23 -5.00
N GLY A 143 -19.10 -8.46 -4.94
CA GLY A 143 -18.18 -7.76 -4.03
C GLY A 143 -17.64 -8.56 -2.84
N PHE A 144 -16.91 -7.87 -1.97
CA PHE A 144 -16.19 -8.47 -0.84
C PHE A 144 -17.10 -9.18 0.17
N LEU A 145 -18.23 -8.55 0.52
CA LEU A 145 -19.16 -9.13 1.51
C LEU A 145 -19.80 -10.40 0.99
N LYS A 146 -20.10 -10.45 -0.32
CA LYS A 146 -20.66 -11.66 -0.93
C LYS A 146 -19.66 -12.81 -0.94
N ALA A 147 -18.38 -12.55 -1.18
CA ALA A 147 -17.34 -13.56 -1.04
C ALA A 147 -17.27 -14.11 0.40
N ILE A 148 -17.33 -13.23 1.40
CA ILE A 148 -17.34 -13.62 2.82
C ILE A 148 -18.57 -14.49 3.14
N GLU A 149 -19.75 -14.14 2.64
CA GLU A 149 -20.96 -14.95 2.78
C GLU A 149 -20.80 -16.34 2.15
N ASN A 150 -20.20 -16.41 0.95
CA ASN A 150 -19.97 -17.69 0.26
C ASN A 150 -19.02 -18.59 1.05
N TRP A 151 -17.94 -18.03 1.62
CA TRP A 151 -17.04 -18.77 2.49
C TRP A 151 -17.73 -19.19 3.82
N HIS A 152 -18.59 -18.33 4.36
CA HIS A 152 -19.40 -18.67 5.54
C HIS A 152 -20.38 -19.81 5.27
N ALA A 153 -20.93 -19.90 4.07
CA ALA A 153 -21.87 -20.98 3.70
C ALA A 153 -21.25 -22.39 3.80
N GLU A 154 -19.90 -22.50 3.77
CA GLU A 154 -19.20 -23.77 4.01
C GLU A 154 -19.28 -24.27 5.46
N LYS A 155 -19.85 -23.49 6.39
CA LYS A 155 -20.01 -23.85 7.80
C LYS A 155 -20.70 -25.19 7.99
N ALA A 156 -21.76 -25.46 7.20
CA ALA A 156 -22.48 -26.74 7.28
C ALA A 156 -21.56 -27.94 6.98
N ASN A 157 -20.70 -27.80 5.95
CA ASN A 157 -19.73 -28.81 5.58
C ASN A 157 -18.65 -29.00 6.66
N TYR A 158 -18.20 -27.91 7.27
CA TYR A 158 -17.25 -27.95 8.37
C TYR A 158 -17.81 -28.67 9.60
N VAL A 159 -19.08 -28.38 9.96
CA VAL A 159 -19.77 -29.06 11.08
C VAL A 159 -19.97 -30.55 10.78
N ALA A 160 -20.36 -30.89 9.55
CA ALA A 160 -20.49 -32.29 9.12
C ALA A 160 -19.16 -33.04 9.23
N LYS A 161 -18.04 -32.40 8.76
CA LYS A 161 -16.68 -32.96 8.83
C LYS A 161 -16.18 -33.13 10.28
N LYS A 162 -16.57 -32.25 11.19
CA LYS A 162 -16.28 -32.42 12.62
C LYS A 162 -16.98 -33.62 13.25
N LYS A 163 -18.18 -33.92 12.78
CA LYS A 163 -18.98 -35.09 13.25
C LYS A 163 -18.49 -36.39 12.60
N ASP A 164 -18.18 -36.33 11.31
CA ASP A 164 -17.69 -37.47 10.54
C ASP A 164 -16.39 -37.09 9.81
N LYS A 165 -15.26 -37.54 10.34
CA LYS A 165 -13.93 -37.28 9.78
C LYS A 165 -13.69 -37.88 8.39
N THR A 166 -14.57 -38.73 7.92
CA THR A 166 -14.50 -39.34 6.58
C THR A 166 -15.21 -38.48 5.53
N SER A 167 -15.95 -37.46 5.93
CA SER A 167 -16.59 -36.50 5.02
C SER A 167 -15.55 -35.82 4.12
N LYS A 168 -15.83 -35.82 2.83
CA LYS A 168 -15.02 -35.20 1.78
C LYS A 168 -15.50 -33.80 1.39
N GLU A 169 -16.51 -33.29 2.10
CA GLU A 169 -17.07 -31.97 1.83
C GLU A 169 -16.04 -30.86 2.00
N PHE A 170 -16.03 -29.94 1.06
CA PHE A 170 -15.10 -28.82 1.07
C PHE A 170 -15.52 -27.79 2.13
N SER A 171 -14.60 -27.43 3.02
CA SER A 171 -14.83 -26.46 4.10
C SER A 171 -13.58 -25.61 4.39
N SER A 172 -12.57 -25.69 3.54
CA SER A 172 -11.26 -25.11 3.83
C SER A 172 -11.29 -23.58 3.95
N TYR A 173 -12.17 -22.89 3.25
CA TYR A 173 -12.27 -21.43 3.34
C TYR A 173 -12.91 -21.02 4.66
N TYR A 174 -13.98 -21.70 5.08
CA TYR A 174 -14.55 -21.47 6.40
C TYR A 174 -13.59 -21.84 7.53
N GLU A 175 -12.87 -22.97 7.41
CA GLU A 175 -11.83 -23.37 8.37
C GLU A 175 -10.77 -22.28 8.55
N ASN A 176 -10.29 -21.70 7.46
CA ASN A 176 -9.33 -20.59 7.49
C ASN A 176 -9.93 -19.34 8.13
N LEU A 177 -11.16 -18.99 7.74
CA LEU A 177 -11.84 -17.80 8.21
C LEU A 177 -12.00 -17.76 9.73
N ILE A 178 -12.34 -18.90 10.36
CA ILE A 178 -12.59 -19.02 11.81
C ILE A 178 -11.35 -19.39 12.62
N ASN A 179 -10.22 -19.72 11.99
CA ASN A 179 -9.02 -20.22 12.68
C ASN A 179 -8.47 -19.19 13.68
N PRO A 180 -8.48 -19.50 15.00
CA PRO A 180 -8.05 -18.56 16.02
C PRO A 180 -6.53 -18.27 16.03
N LYS A 181 -5.75 -19.01 15.26
CA LYS A 181 -4.31 -18.76 15.09
C LYS A 181 -4.04 -17.53 14.24
N PHE A 182 -4.98 -17.16 13.36
CA PHE A 182 -4.82 -15.99 12.51
C PHE A 182 -5.33 -14.74 13.22
N THR A 183 -4.51 -13.71 13.23
CA THR A 183 -4.76 -12.43 13.90
C THR A 183 -4.87 -11.26 12.94
N HIS A 184 -4.43 -11.45 11.70
CA HIS A 184 -4.41 -10.41 10.67
C HIS A 184 -4.96 -10.91 9.34
N VAL A 185 -5.53 -9.97 8.59
CA VAL A 185 -6.23 -10.24 7.33
C VAL A 185 -6.01 -9.11 6.33
N GLY A 186 -6.01 -9.43 5.05
CA GLY A 186 -6.13 -8.49 3.95
C GLY A 186 -6.94 -9.11 2.82
N LEU A 187 -7.77 -8.31 2.16
CA LEU A 187 -8.59 -8.74 1.02
C LEU A 187 -8.30 -7.86 -0.20
N ALA A 188 -8.42 -8.46 -1.37
CA ALA A 188 -8.42 -7.77 -2.64
C ALA A 188 -9.49 -8.33 -3.58
N ALA A 189 -10.05 -7.47 -4.41
CA ALA A 189 -10.95 -7.84 -5.49
C ALA A 189 -10.42 -7.30 -6.81
N PHE A 190 -10.24 -8.18 -7.80
CA PHE A 190 -9.65 -7.86 -9.08
C PHE A 190 -10.56 -8.21 -10.24
N LYS A 191 -10.86 -7.23 -11.11
CA LYS A 191 -11.54 -7.41 -12.39
C LYS A 191 -10.51 -7.54 -13.50
N ASN A 192 -10.44 -8.70 -14.12
CA ASN A 192 -9.55 -8.95 -15.24
C ASN A 192 -10.01 -8.19 -16.50
N ALA A 193 -9.16 -7.37 -17.08
CA ALA A 193 -9.48 -6.57 -18.27
C ALA A 193 -9.83 -7.41 -19.51
N ALA A 194 -9.37 -8.64 -19.61
CA ALA A 194 -9.74 -9.56 -20.68
C ALA A 194 -11.17 -10.12 -20.56
N SER A 195 -11.80 -9.93 -19.40
CA SER A 195 -13.15 -10.41 -19.12
C SER A 195 -13.95 -9.37 -18.34
N PRO A 196 -14.15 -8.15 -18.88
CA PRO A 196 -14.70 -7.01 -18.11
C PRO A 196 -16.15 -7.22 -17.68
N GLN A 197 -16.87 -8.14 -18.30
CA GLN A 197 -18.28 -8.49 -17.96
C GLN A 197 -18.36 -9.57 -16.87
N LYS A 198 -17.25 -10.20 -16.51
CA LYS A 198 -17.22 -11.12 -15.38
C LYS A 198 -17.07 -10.34 -14.08
N ALA A 199 -17.62 -10.92 -13.05
CA ALA A 199 -17.43 -10.43 -11.70
C ALA A 199 -15.95 -10.41 -11.29
N ALA A 200 -15.60 -9.60 -10.28
CA ALA A 200 -14.26 -9.57 -9.74
C ALA A 200 -13.89 -10.91 -9.09
N THR A 201 -12.63 -11.24 -9.07
CA THR A 201 -12.11 -12.33 -8.24
C THR A 201 -11.71 -11.76 -6.89
N VAL A 202 -12.18 -12.37 -5.80
CA VAL A 202 -11.82 -11.94 -4.44
C VAL A 202 -10.85 -12.94 -3.82
N ALA A 203 -9.77 -12.42 -3.28
CA ALA A 203 -8.80 -13.18 -2.50
C ALA A 203 -8.71 -12.62 -1.08
N LEU A 204 -8.70 -13.52 -0.11
CA LEU A 204 -8.47 -13.27 1.31
C LEU A 204 -7.13 -13.89 1.69
N ALA A 205 -6.26 -13.13 2.31
CA ALA A 205 -5.02 -13.58 2.91
C ALA A 205 -5.10 -13.43 4.44
N LEU A 206 -4.71 -14.48 5.16
CA LEU A 206 -4.75 -14.56 6.61
C LEU A 206 -3.38 -14.94 7.18
N GLY A 207 -3.02 -14.38 8.31
CA GLY A 207 -1.76 -14.72 8.98
C GLY A 207 -1.63 -14.13 10.37
N THR A 208 -0.39 -14.15 10.86
CA THR A 208 -0.02 -13.64 12.20
C THR A 208 0.88 -12.42 12.12
N THR A 209 1.35 -12.06 10.94
CA THR A 209 2.30 -10.95 10.77
C THR A 209 1.60 -9.63 11.02
N THR A 210 2.16 -8.83 11.91
CA THR A 210 1.71 -7.48 12.20
C THR A 210 2.34 -6.51 11.22
N SER A 211 1.52 -5.74 10.53
CA SER A 211 1.94 -4.60 9.72
C SER A 211 0.99 -3.43 9.95
N SER A 212 1.14 -2.33 9.22
CA SER A 212 0.18 -1.23 9.29
C SER A 212 -1.24 -1.73 9.01
N GLU A 213 -2.21 -1.24 9.79
CA GLU A 213 -3.64 -1.48 9.59
C GLU A 213 -4.22 -0.57 8.49
N GLU A 214 -3.38 0.20 7.81
CA GLU A 214 -3.76 1.05 6.68
C GLU A 214 -4.07 0.21 5.45
N LEU A 215 -4.84 0.80 4.52
CA LEU A 215 -5.08 0.20 3.21
C LEU A 215 -3.82 0.27 2.34
N ALA A 216 -3.58 -0.75 1.53
CA ALA A 216 -2.42 -0.79 0.62
C ALA A 216 -2.49 0.28 -0.48
N GLY A 217 -3.69 0.74 -0.83
CA GLY A 217 -3.91 1.64 -1.95
C GLY A 217 -3.77 0.97 -3.32
N GLY A 218 -3.68 1.79 -4.37
CA GLY A 218 -3.50 1.25 -5.73
C GLY A 218 -4.78 0.68 -6.33
N TYR A 219 -5.95 1.15 -5.91
CA TYR A 219 -7.25 0.77 -6.46
C TYR A 219 -7.52 1.46 -7.80
N GLY A 220 -8.45 0.89 -8.57
CA GLY A 220 -8.74 1.32 -9.94
C GLY A 220 -7.96 0.53 -10.97
N SER A 221 -7.77 1.09 -12.16
CA SER A 221 -7.04 0.44 -13.26
C SER A 221 -5.60 0.17 -12.86
N ALA A 222 -5.18 -1.08 -13.02
CA ALA A 222 -3.88 -1.55 -12.55
C ALA A 222 -3.28 -2.63 -13.47
N VAL A 223 -1.97 -2.80 -13.34
CA VAL A 223 -1.24 -3.96 -13.86
C VAL A 223 -0.64 -4.69 -12.68
N GLN A 224 -1.20 -5.84 -12.32
CA GLN A 224 -0.63 -6.68 -11.27
C GLN A 224 0.42 -7.59 -11.83
N TYR A 225 1.64 -7.43 -11.38
CA TYR A 225 2.75 -8.31 -11.76
C TYR A 225 2.76 -9.57 -10.89
N THR A 226 3.01 -10.70 -11.56
CA THR A 226 3.19 -12.00 -10.91
C THR A 226 4.21 -12.84 -11.65
N GLU A 227 4.83 -13.77 -10.94
CA GLU A 227 5.76 -14.75 -11.51
C GLU A 227 4.99 -15.92 -12.13
N VAL A 228 5.34 -16.27 -13.35
CA VAL A 228 4.63 -17.30 -14.13
C VAL A 228 5.64 -18.31 -14.70
N THR A 229 5.35 -19.60 -14.56
CA THR A 229 6.17 -20.64 -15.22
C THR A 229 5.95 -20.64 -16.72
N ALA A 230 6.91 -21.17 -17.47
CA ALA A 230 6.78 -21.34 -18.92
C ALA A 230 5.52 -22.16 -19.29
N SER A 231 5.15 -23.16 -18.49
CA SER A 231 3.95 -23.98 -18.71
C SER A 231 2.64 -23.23 -18.48
N ASN A 232 2.61 -22.28 -17.55
CA ASN A 232 1.43 -21.47 -17.28
C ASN A 232 1.29 -20.24 -18.18
N LEU A 233 2.37 -19.83 -18.85
CA LEU A 233 2.42 -18.59 -19.63
C LEU A 233 1.38 -18.56 -20.77
N SER A 234 1.18 -19.66 -21.47
CA SER A 234 0.18 -19.78 -22.55
C SER A 234 -1.25 -19.59 -22.00
N THR A 235 -1.53 -20.17 -20.84
CA THR A 235 -2.82 -20.01 -20.15
C THR A 235 -3.05 -18.56 -19.74
N VAL A 236 -2.03 -17.91 -19.18
CA VAL A 236 -2.12 -16.50 -18.79
C VAL A 236 -2.40 -15.61 -20.00
N LYS A 237 -1.64 -15.78 -21.09
CA LYS A 237 -1.82 -15.01 -22.33
C LYS A 237 -3.18 -15.22 -23.00
N SER A 238 -3.78 -16.39 -22.85
CA SER A 238 -5.12 -16.68 -23.41
C SER A 238 -6.28 -16.11 -22.59
N LYS A 239 -6.06 -15.80 -21.32
CA LYS A 239 -7.11 -15.38 -20.38
C LYS A 239 -6.93 -13.98 -19.78
N ALA A 240 -5.84 -13.31 -20.09
CA ALA A 240 -5.54 -11.96 -19.61
C ALA A 240 -4.95 -11.07 -20.69
N ILE A 241 -5.21 -9.78 -20.59
CA ILE A 241 -4.40 -8.78 -21.29
C ILE A 241 -3.12 -8.64 -20.49
N VAL A 242 -2.00 -9.11 -21.07
CA VAL A 242 -0.72 -9.16 -20.39
C VAL A 242 0.19 -8.01 -20.81
N VAL A 243 0.97 -7.53 -19.87
CA VAL A 243 2.13 -6.68 -20.11
C VAL A 243 3.36 -7.55 -19.83
N GLU A 244 4.06 -7.92 -20.86
CA GLU A 244 5.37 -8.54 -20.67
C GLU A 244 6.32 -7.44 -20.24
N THR A 245 6.89 -7.60 -19.06
CA THR A 245 7.97 -6.71 -18.65
C THR A 245 9.17 -7.09 -19.51
N PRO A 246 9.81 -6.12 -20.17
CA PRO A 246 11.06 -6.39 -20.89
C PRO A 246 12.22 -6.57 -19.88
N LEU A 247 12.06 -7.49 -18.91
CA LEU A 247 13.16 -7.88 -18.02
C LEU A 247 14.37 -8.41 -18.79
N LYS A 248 14.15 -8.89 -20.02
CA LYS A 248 15.25 -9.21 -20.92
C LYS A 248 16.04 -7.99 -21.35
N ASP A 249 15.38 -6.85 -21.51
CA ASP A 249 16.04 -5.60 -21.91
C ASP A 249 16.72 -4.92 -20.71
N PHE A 250 16.16 -5.07 -19.51
CA PHE A 250 16.78 -4.59 -18.28
C PHE A 250 18.00 -5.41 -17.83
N ARG A 251 18.08 -6.69 -18.20
CA ARG A 251 19.20 -7.57 -17.83
C ARG A 251 20.23 -7.76 -18.95
N LYS A 252 19.96 -7.25 -20.14
CA LYS A 252 20.92 -7.27 -21.25
C LYS A 252 21.63 -5.92 -21.35
N SER A 253 21.98 -5.36 -20.21
CA SER A 253 23.04 -4.37 -20.19
C SER A 253 24.36 -5.12 -20.38
N THR A 254 25.14 -4.66 -21.34
CA THR A 254 26.58 -4.96 -21.37
C THR A 254 27.13 -4.72 -19.95
N SER A 255 28.04 -5.54 -19.48
CA SER A 255 28.66 -5.51 -18.14
C SER A 255 29.15 -4.13 -17.66
N ASP A 256 29.04 -3.11 -18.48
CA ASP A 256 29.57 -1.77 -18.29
C ASP A 256 28.50 -0.66 -18.18
N GLN A 257 27.19 -0.97 -18.24
CA GLN A 257 26.17 0.07 -18.12
C GLN A 257 26.11 0.59 -16.68
N SER A 258 26.35 1.88 -16.52
CA SER A 258 26.26 2.60 -15.23
C SER A 258 25.61 3.95 -15.44
N GLY A 259 24.83 4.40 -14.42
CA GLY A 259 24.14 5.70 -14.45
C GLY A 259 22.67 5.59 -14.81
N TRP A 260 22.07 6.73 -15.12
CA TRP A 260 20.65 6.87 -15.40
C TRP A 260 20.30 6.40 -16.81
N VAL A 261 19.24 5.63 -16.91
CA VAL A 261 18.67 5.13 -18.18
C VAL A 261 17.17 5.38 -18.18
N GLU A 262 16.67 6.01 -19.23
CA GLU A 262 15.26 6.14 -19.49
C GLU A 262 14.75 4.99 -20.36
N SER A 263 13.66 4.37 -19.96
CA SER A 263 12.97 3.35 -20.75
C SER A 263 11.47 3.47 -20.55
N ASN A 264 10.72 3.63 -21.64
CA ASN A 264 9.27 3.78 -21.63
C ASN A 264 8.74 4.87 -20.70
N GLY A 265 9.41 6.03 -20.65
CA GLY A 265 9.05 7.15 -19.79
C GLY A 265 9.39 6.96 -18.32
N LYS A 266 10.15 5.94 -17.98
CA LYS A 266 10.59 5.63 -16.61
C LYS A 266 12.10 5.69 -16.51
N TRP A 267 12.62 6.23 -15.39
CA TRP A 267 14.03 6.34 -15.12
C TRP A 267 14.49 5.21 -14.20
N TYR A 268 15.63 4.63 -14.54
CA TYR A 268 16.31 3.55 -13.81
C TYR A 268 17.75 3.96 -13.59
N PHE A 269 18.36 3.48 -12.51
CA PHE A 269 19.77 3.70 -12.24
C PHE A 269 20.51 2.37 -12.26
N TYR A 270 21.55 2.29 -13.07
CA TYR A 270 22.40 1.12 -13.20
C TYR A 270 23.75 1.32 -12.50
N GLU A 271 24.25 0.29 -11.89
CA GLU A 271 25.61 0.22 -11.37
C GLU A 271 26.18 -1.13 -11.77
N SER A 272 27.28 -1.11 -12.57
CA SER A 272 27.94 -2.32 -13.09
C SER A 272 26.97 -3.30 -13.80
N GLY A 273 26.04 -2.76 -14.58
CA GLY A 273 25.03 -3.55 -15.29
C GLY A 273 23.81 -3.98 -14.52
N ASP A 274 23.79 -3.76 -13.21
CA ASP A 274 22.65 -4.09 -12.35
C ASP A 274 21.75 -2.89 -12.10
N VAL A 275 20.43 -3.08 -12.23
CA VAL A 275 19.43 -2.06 -11.82
C VAL A 275 19.42 -1.94 -10.31
N LYS A 276 19.55 -0.73 -9.83
CA LYS A 276 19.49 -0.41 -8.41
C LYS A 276 18.05 -0.25 -7.93
N THR A 277 17.82 -0.55 -6.67
CA THR A 277 16.57 -0.33 -5.94
C THR A 277 16.85 0.37 -4.62
N GLY A 278 15.83 0.99 -4.01
CA GLY A 278 16.01 1.73 -2.78
C GLY A 278 16.71 3.07 -3.00
N TRP A 279 17.42 3.54 -1.99
CA TRP A 279 18.10 4.81 -2.02
C TRP A 279 19.41 4.75 -2.83
N VAL A 280 19.54 5.65 -3.78
CA VAL A 280 20.75 5.84 -4.60
C VAL A 280 21.22 7.28 -4.48
N LYS A 281 22.53 7.46 -4.27
CA LYS A 281 23.18 8.78 -4.27
C LYS A 281 24.05 8.93 -5.51
N THR A 282 23.74 9.91 -6.34
CA THR A 282 24.54 10.26 -7.51
C THR A 282 24.54 11.78 -7.71
N ASP A 283 25.64 12.36 -8.17
CA ASP A 283 25.84 13.80 -8.37
C ASP A 283 25.46 14.63 -7.13
N GLY A 284 25.78 14.10 -5.95
CA GLY A 284 25.53 14.76 -4.67
C GLY A 284 24.05 14.75 -4.21
N LYS A 285 23.16 14.17 -4.97
CA LYS A 285 21.71 14.10 -4.68
C LYS A 285 21.29 12.67 -4.37
N TRP A 286 20.26 12.54 -3.51
CA TRP A 286 19.63 11.27 -3.22
C TRP A 286 18.39 11.09 -4.10
N TYR A 287 18.17 9.87 -4.55
CA TYR A 287 17.02 9.42 -5.32
C TYR A 287 16.49 8.14 -4.70
N TYR A 288 15.21 7.88 -4.85
CA TYR A 288 14.63 6.63 -4.42
C TYR A 288 14.05 5.87 -5.60
N LEU A 289 14.47 4.63 -5.75
CA LEU A 289 13.95 3.72 -6.75
C LEU A 289 13.13 2.65 -6.04
N ASN A 290 11.91 2.42 -6.54
CA ASN A 290 11.08 1.36 -5.99
C ASN A 290 11.70 -0.02 -6.24
N ASP A 291 11.00 -1.05 -5.77
CA ASP A 291 11.47 -2.42 -5.89
C ASP A 291 11.60 -2.92 -7.36
N LEU A 292 11.05 -2.22 -8.33
CA LEU A 292 11.27 -2.46 -9.76
C LEU A 292 12.43 -1.64 -10.36
N GLY A 293 13.15 -0.90 -9.53
CA GLY A 293 14.21 -0.01 -9.97
C GLY A 293 13.70 1.28 -10.62
N ILE A 294 12.40 1.58 -10.55
CA ILE A 294 11.81 2.79 -11.12
C ILE A 294 12.02 3.96 -10.18
N MET A 295 12.62 5.04 -10.67
CA MET A 295 12.80 6.29 -9.94
C MET A 295 11.46 6.87 -9.52
N GLN A 296 11.35 7.19 -8.23
CA GLN A 296 10.15 7.77 -7.64
C GLN A 296 10.19 9.29 -7.65
N THR A 297 9.00 9.91 -7.65
CA THR A 297 8.79 11.37 -7.54
C THR A 297 7.63 11.64 -6.60
N GLY A 298 7.51 12.87 -6.10
CA GLY A 298 6.46 13.22 -5.15
C GLY A 298 6.70 12.70 -3.75
N PHE A 299 5.64 12.54 -2.97
CA PHE A 299 5.73 12.00 -1.61
C PHE A 299 5.88 10.48 -1.64
N VAL A 300 6.88 9.97 -0.93
CA VAL A 300 7.12 8.53 -0.76
C VAL A 300 7.35 8.20 0.71
N LYS A 301 6.84 7.06 1.16
CA LYS A 301 7.07 6.56 2.51
C LYS A 301 8.06 5.42 2.47
N VAL A 302 9.18 5.58 3.16
CA VAL A 302 10.24 4.57 3.23
C VAL A 302 10.58 4.32 4.69
N SER A 303 10.51 3.06 5.10
CA SER A 303 10.83 2.64 6.48
C SER A 303 10.12 3.48 7.56
N GLY A 304 8.84 3.80 7.33
CA GLY A 304 8.02 4.57 8.26
C GLY A 304 8.14 6.09 8.16
N SER A 305 9.13 6.63 7.47
CA SER A 305 9.34 8.07 7.29
C SER A 305 8.86 8.54 5.91
N TRP A 306 8.29 9.74 5.85
CA TRP A 306 7.91 10.38 4.61
C TRP A 306 9.06 11.22 4.03
N TYR A 307 9.19 11.17 2.71
CA TYR A 307 10.15 11.93 1.92
C TYR A 307 9.42 12.62 0.76
N TYR A 308 9.98 13.71 0.27
CA TYR A 308 9.52 14.31 -0.97
C TYR A 308 10.65 14.27 -2.00
N LEU A 309 10.33 13.71 -3.17
CA LEU A 309 11.22 13.62 -4.31
C LEU A 309 10.71 14.58 -5.38
N SER A 310 11.56 15.46 -5.85
CA SER A 310 11.21 16.44 -6.89
C SER A 310 10.79 15.74 -8.20
N ASN A 311 10.29 16.51 -9.16
CA ASN A 311 9.96 15.96 -10.48
C ASN A 311 11.19 15.37 -11.20
N SER A 312 12.41 15.79 -10.82
CA SER A 312 13.65 15.17 -11.30
C SER A 312 14.05 13.93 -10.50
N GLY A 313 13.24 13.49 -9.54
CA GLY A 313 13.53 12.38 -8.62
C GLY A 313 14.44 12.74 -7.46
N ALA A 314 15.03 13.94 -7.44
CA ALA A 314 15.95 14.32 -6.38
C ALA A 314 15.23 14.56 -5.05
N MET A 315 15.76 13.96 -3.96
CA MET A 315 15.25 14.11 -2.60
C MET A 315 15.33 15.56 -2.14
N PHE A 316 14.24 16.05 -1.59
CA PHE A 316 14.09 17.40 -1.09
C PHE A 316 14.44 17.49 0.40
N THR A 317 15.02 18.61 0.82
CA THR A 317 15.28 18.94 2.23
C THR A 317 14.92 20.39 2.51
N GLY A 318 14.60 20.71 3.75
CA GLY A 318 14.21 22.05 4.17
C GLY A 318 12.71 22.32 4.07
N TRP A 319 12.33 23.60 4.05
CA TRP A 319 10.95 24.03 3.96
C TRP A 319 10.40 23.97 2.54
N GLY A 320 9.27 23.30 2.35
CA GLY A 320 8.54 23.22 1.10
C GLY A 320 7.06 23.43 1.27
N THR A 321 6.36 23.79 0.19
CA THR A 321 4.90 23.99 0.17
C THR A 321 4.27 23.40 -1.08
N ASP A 322 3.05 22.88 -0.92
CA ASP A 322 2.20 22.48 -2.04
C ASP A 322 1.31 23.64 -2.59
N GLY A 323 1.59 24.87 -2.11
CA GLY A 323 0.84 26.08 -2.43
C GLY A 323 -0.09 26.55 -1.31
N SER A 324 -0.59 25.63 -0.50
CA SER A 324 -1.48 25.93 0.64
C SER A 324 -0.91 25.48 1.98
N ARG A 325 -0.15 24.42 2.00
CA ARG A 325 0.41 23.80 3.21
C ARG A 325 1.92 23.84 3.18
N TRP A 326 2.54 24.01 4.36
CA TRP A 326 3.97 23.99 4.54
C TRP A 326 4.41 22.72 5.25
N PHE A 327 5.53 22.17 4.79
CA PHE A 327 6.19 20.98 5.31
C PHE A 327 7.65 21.28 5.56
N TYR A 328 8.27 20.53 6.46
CA TYR A 328 9.71 20.59 6.66
C TYR A 328 10.32 19.19 6.54
N PHE A 329 11.38 19.10 5.76
CA PHE A 329 12.17 17.88 5.60
C PHE A 329 13.56 18.11 6.15
N ASP A 330 14.01 17.27 7.08
CA ASP A 330 15.32 17.45 7.70
C ASP A 330 16.47 17.13 6.74
N GLY A 331 17.72 17.23 7.24
CA GLY A 331 18.90 16.96 6.43
C GLY A 331 19.01 15.54 5.87
N SER A 332 18.28 14.59 6.44
CA SER A 332 18.15 13.23 5.91
C SER A 332 17.04 13.11 4.87
N GLY A 333 16.26 14.16 4.63
CA GLY A 333 15.09 14.19 3.78
C GLY A 333 13.82 13.71 4.46
N ALA A 334 13.87 13.28 5.72
CA ALA A 334 12.70 12.81 6.45
C ALA A 334 11.78 13.98 6.83
N MET A 335 10.47 13.84 6.54
CA MET A 335 9.45 14.82 6.92
C MET A 335 9.32 14.90 8.43
N LYS A 336 9.36 16.10 8.96
CA LYS A 336 9.20 16.35 10.40
C LYS A 336 7.75 16.44 10.79
N THR A 337 7.49 15.97 11.99
CA THR A 337 6.23 16.13 12.74
C THR A 337 6.54 16.59 14.15
N GLY A 338 5.57 17.20 14.82
CA GLY A 338 5.75 17.74 16.16
C GLY A 338 6.51 19.06 16.19
N TRP A 339 7.14 19.34 17.32
CA TRP A 339 7.89 20.57 17.53
C TRP A 339 9.21 20.57 16.77
N TYR A 340 9.46 21.67 16.05
CA TYR A 340 10.70 21.91 15.32
C TYR A 340 11.22 23.31 15.61
N LYS A 341 12.55 23.44 15.82
CA LYS A 341 13.20 24.72 16.08
C LYS A 341 14.25 25.01 15.01
N GLU A 342 14.14 26.18 14.37
CA GLU A 342 15.11 26.66 13.41
C GLU A 342 15.49 28.11 13.73
N ASN A 343 16.78 28.38 13.82
CA ASN A 343 17.33 29.73 14.08
C ASN A 343 16.65 30.44 15.28
N GLY A 344 16.40 29.70 16.36
CA GLY A 344 15.78 30.23 17.56
C GLY A 344 14.24 30.26 17.55
N THR A 345 13.61 30.10 16.40
CA THR A 345 12.14 30.13 16.21
C THR A 345 11.57 28.74 16.28
N TRP A 346 10.49 28.55 17.04
CA TRP A 346 9.74 27.30 17.11
C TRP A 346 8.61 27.26 16.10
N TYR A 347 8.40 26.08 15.54
CA TYR A 347 7.32 25.72 14.64
C TYR A 347 6.67 24.42 15.14
N TYR A 348 5.42 24.19 14.79
CA TYR A 348 4.76 22.93 15.04
C TYR A 348 4.20 22.35 13.73
N LEU A 349 4.56 21.12 13.46
CA LEU A 349 4.05 20.36 12.33
C LEU A 349 3.15 19.24 12.90
N ASP A 350 1.92 19.14 12.40
CA ASP A 350 1.00 18.12 12.88
C ASP A 350 1.45 16.70 12.45
N GLU A 351 0.66 15.70 12.80
CA GLU A 351 0.96 14.28 12.49
C GLU A 351 1.08 14.00 10.99
N SER A 352 0.44 14.84 10.15
CA SER A 352 0.53 14.79 8.70
C SER A 352 1.72 15.61 8.14
N GLY A 353 2.56 16.18 9.01
CA GLY A 353 3.69 17.02 8.64
C GLY A 353 3.31 18.45 8.24
N ILE A 354 2.05 18.85 8.41
CA ILE A 354 1.56 20.18 8.01
C ILE A 354 1.88 21.20 9.10
N MET A 355 2.57 22.28 8.74
CA MET A 355 2.90 23.38 9.65
C MET A 355 1.63 24.08 10.13
N LYS A 356 1.50 24.24 11.44
CA LYS A 356 0.35 24.91 12.06
C LYS A 356 0.52 26.43 12.04
N THR A 357 -0.60 27.10 11.83
CA THR A 357 -0.77 28.55 11.96
C THR A 357 -2.05 28.86 12.74
N GLY A 358 -2.16 30.03 13.35
CA GLY A 358 -3.26 30.35 14.24
C GLY A 358 -3.21 29.57 15.56
N TRP A 359 -4.36 29.40 16.19
CA TRP A 359 -4.47 28.64 17.44
C TRP A 359 -4.51 27.14 17.19
N PHE A 360 -3.72 26.40 17.96
CA PHE A 360 -3.71 24.93 17.94
C PHE A 360 -3.41 24.38 19.33
N LYS A 361 -3.81 23.12 19.56
CA LYS A 361 -3.65 22.46 20.85
C LYS A 361 -2.65 21.32 20.75
N VAL A 362 -1.71 21.26 21.70
CA VAL A 362 -0.79 20.13 21.85
C VAL A 362 -0.87 19.64 23.30
N GLY A 363 -1.28 18.40 23.48
CA GLY A 363 -1.59 17.87 24.79
C GLY A 363 -2.71 18.68 25.47
N LYS A 364 -2.43 19.25 26.66
CA LYS A 364 -3.38 20.06 27.41
C LYS A 364 -3.27 21.57 27.15
N TYR A 365 -2.24 22.03 26.44
CA TYR A 365 -1.94 23.44 26.24
C TYR A 365 -2.36 23.95 24.88
N TRP A 366 -2.77 25.22 24.82
CA TRP A 366 -3.01 25.95 23.60
C TRP A 366 -1.81 26.81 23.24
N TYR A 367 -1.53 26.89 21.93
CA TYR A 367 -0.43 27.63 21.33
C TYR A 367 -0.95 28.47 20.18
N TYR A 368 -0.25 29.56 19.89
CA TYR A 368 -0.53 30.38 18.71
C TYR A 368 0.70 30.50 17.84
N ALA A 369 0.55 30.21 16.56
CA ALA A 369 1.59 30.47 15.56
C ALA A 369 1.12 31.53 14.56
N TYR A 370 2.00 32.44 14.25
CA TYR A 370 1.74 33.46 13.22
C TYR A 370 1.53 32.83 11.83
N GLY A 371 1.06 33.63 10.84
CA GLY A 371 0.92 33.15 9.45
C GLY A 371 2.22 32.64 8.82
N SER A 372 3.36 33.01 9.38
CA SER A 372 4.70 32.46 9.02
C SER A 372 4.97 31.09 9.62
N GLY A 373 4.11 30.57 10.50
CA GLY A 373 4.33 29.38 11.29
C GLY A 373 5.15 29.59 12.56
N ALA A 374 5.71 30.78 12.77
CA ALA A 374 6.51 31.09 13.95
C ALA A 374 5.65 31.09 15.21
N LEU A 375 6.06 30.33 16.24
CA LEU A 375 5.36 30.28 17.52
C LEU A 375 5.45 31.64 18.21
N ALA A 376 4.32 32.16 18.68
CA ALA A 376 4.26 33.31 19.57
C ALA A 376 4.74 32.90 20.97
N VAL A 377 5.74 33.59 21.49
CA VAL A 377 6.33 33.33 22.81
C VAL A 377 6.47 34.63 23.59
N ASN A 378 6.12 34.61 24.90
CA ASN A 378 6.21 35.73 25.82
C ASN A 378 5.62 37.04 25.26
N THR A 379 4.44 36.96 24.63
CA THR A 379 3.80 38.08 23.94
C THR A 379 2.28 38.01 24.04
N THR A 380 1.63 39.07 23.54
CA THR A 380 0.19 39.08 23.31
C THR A 380 -0.08 38.78 21.85
N THR A 381 -0.97 37.84 21.58
CA THR A 381 -1.37 37.44 20.22
C THR A 381 -2.21 38.53 19.55
N PRO A 382 -2.35 38.54 18.21
CA PRO A 382 -3.13 39.58 17.52
C PRO A 382 -4.59 39.70 17.95
N ASP A 383 -5.16 38.62 18.47
CA ASP A 383 -6.53 38.57 19.05
C ASP A 383 -6.62 38.81 20.54
N GLY A 384 -5.50 39.31 21.18
CA GLY A 384 -5.48 39.84 22.51
C GLY A 384 -5.17 38.85 23.63
N TYR A 385 -4.87 37.59 23.32
CA TYR A 385 -4.54 36.59 24.34
C TYR A 385 -3.04 36.60 24.66
N ARG A 386 -2.70 36.26 25.89
CA ARG A 386 -1.30 36.23 26.33
C ARG A 386 -0.73 34.81 26.25
N VAL A 387 0.51 34.69 25.78
CA VAL A 387 1.27 33.46 25.82
C VAL A 387 2.57 33.63 26.61
N ASN A 388 2.96 32.60 27.36
CA ASN A 388 4.15 32.60 28.20
C ASN A 388 5.44 32.36 27.41
N ALA A 389 6.58 32.23 28.08
CA ALA A 389 7.88 31.99 27.49
C ALA A 389 7.98 30.62 26.75
N ASN A 390 7.10 29.67 27.07
CA ASN A 390 6.99 28.38 26.37
C ASN A 390 6.01 28.46 25.17
N GLY A 391 5.36 29.61 24.95
CA GLY A 391 4.33 29.77 23.93
C GLY A 391 2.94 29.28 24.37
N GLU A 392 2.79 28.83 25.60
CA GLU A 392 1.51 28.33 26.15
C GLU A 392 0.58 29.49 26.45
N TRP A 393 -0.69 29.37 26.06
CA TRP A 393 -1.72 30.34 26.46
C TRP A 393 -1.85 30.39 27.99
N VAL A 394 -1.90 31.60 28.50
CA VAL A 394 -2.13 31.90 29.93
C VAL A 394 -3.35 32.79 30.05
N SER A 395 -4.20 32.46 31.02
CA SER A 395 -5.42 33.25 31.36
C SER A 395 -5.06 34.55 32.07
#